data_da5985fc9922d48678af0a7695416da7
#
_entry.id   da5985fc9922d48678af0a7695416da7
#
_cell.length_a   1.000
_cell.length_b   1.000
_cell.length_c   1.000
_cell.angle_alpha   90.00
_cell.angle_beta   90.00
_cell.angle_gamma   90.00
#
_symmetry.space_group_name_H-M   'P 1'
#
loop_
_entity.id
_entity.type
_entity.pdbx_description
1 polymer ?
#
loop_
_entity_poly.entity_id
_entity_poly.type
_entity_poly.pdbx_seq_one_letter_code
_entity_poly.pdbx_strand_id
1 'polypeptide(L)'
;MIIGIGVDIIEVERIQRLAEKSPRFLERVFTPVEIEYSNGKKNKYQHLAARFAAKEAFFKALGKKINWTDVGIINHPSGKPEMDIKKRESFPFDRIHVSLSHLQDYAVAHVVLEKTGKRARA
;
A
#
# COMPACT_ATOMS: atom_id res chain seq x y z
N MET A 1 18.36 -1.53 -11.65
CA MET A 1 17.61 -0.75 -12.67
C MET A 1 16.18 -0.52 -12.19
N ILE A 2 15.76 0.71 -12.20
CA ILE A 2 14.37 1.05 -11.89
C ILE A 2 13.51 0.62 -13.08
N ILE A 3 12.47 -0.16 -12.81
CA ILE A 3 11.57 -0.66 -13.85
C ILE A 3 10.15 -0.11 -13.73
N GLY A 4 9.84 0.57 -12.64
CA GLY A 4 8.53 1.19 -12.48
C GLY A 4 8.51 2.15 -11.32
N ILE A 5 7.76 3.23 -11.48
CA ILE A 5 7.50 4.20 -10.42
C ILE A 5 6.02 4.52 -10.42
N GLY A 6 5.50 4.80 -9.23
CA GLY A 6 4.11 5.19 -9.08
C GLY A 6 3.94 6.13 -7.93
N VAL A 7 3.03 7.07 -8.07
CA VAL A 7 2.64 7.98 -7.01
C VAL A 7 1.13 8.09 -7.02
N ASP A 8 0.55 8.17 -5.84
CA ASP A 8 -0.89 8.39 -5.70
C ASP A 8 -1.15 9.31 -4.52
N ILE A 9 -2.17 10.13 -4.65
CA ILE A 9 -2.67 11.01 -3.60
C ILE A 9 -4.17 10.79 -3.47
N ILE A 10 -4.67 10.75 -2.24
CA ILE A 10 -6.09 10.51 -1.99
C ILE A 10 -6.58 11.37 -0.83
N GLU A 11 -7.83 11.79 -0.91
CA GLU A 11 -8.50 12.46 0.18
C GLU A 11 -8.89 11.44 1.26
N VAL A 12 -8.52 11.72 2.49
CA VAL A 12 -8.82 10.86 3.64
C VAL A 12 -10.33 10.68 3.81
N GLU A 13 -11.09 11.76 3.62
CA GLU A 13 -12.56 11.73 3.71
C GLU A 13 -13.19 10.73 2.73
N ARG A 14 -12.60 10.59 1.54
CA ARG A 14 -13.10 9.64 0.55
C ARG A 14 -13.06 8.21 1.07
N ILE A 15 -11.96 7.84 1.73
CA ILE A 15 -11.81 6.50 2.32
C ILE A 15 -12.79 6.32 3.48
N GLN A 16 -12.95 7.33 4.32
CA GLN A 16 -13.90 7.30 5.42
C GLN A 16 -15.32 7.08 4.92
N ARG A 17 -15.74 7.83 3.91
CA ARG A 17 -17.08 7.68 3.33
C ARG A 17 -17.32 6.29 2.76
N LEU A 18 -16.34 5.76 2.02
CA LEU A 18 -16.45 4.43 1.45
C LEU A 18 -16.56 3.35 2.53
N ALA A 19 -15.76 3.48 3.58
CA ALA A 19 -15.79 2.53 4.70
C ALA A 19 -17.10 2.57 5.47
N GLU A 20 -17.64 3.77 5.69
CA GLU A 20 -18.90 3.95 6.40
C GLU A 20 -20.11 3.53 5.56
N LYS A 21 -20.05 3.73 4.26
CA LYS A 21 -21.14 3.40 3.35
C LYS A 21 -21.24 1.89 3.07
N SER A 22 -20.11 1.19 3.03
CA SER A 22 -20.09 -0.23 2.69
C SER A 22 -19.17 -0.98 3.66
N PRO A 23 -19.74 -1.83 4.54
CA PRO A 23 -18.91 -2.64 5.47
C PRO A 23 -17.91 -3.57 4.75
N ARG A 24 -18.23 -3.97 3.53
CA ARG A 24 -17.39 -4.87 2.74
C ARG A 24 -16.19 -4.16 2.09
N PHE A 25 -16.22 -2.83 2.02
CA PHE A 25 -15.15 -2.08 1.38
C PHE A 25 -13.80 -2.40 2.01
N LEU A 26 -13.71 -2.33 3.33
CA LEU A 26 -12.45 -2.58 4.04
C LEU A 26 -11.92 -3.98 3.75
N GLU A 27 -12.77 -5.00 3.82
CA GLU A 27 -12.37 -6.39 3.59
C GLU A 27 -11.91 -6.66 2.16
N ARG A 28 -12.47 -5.95 1.18
CA ARG A 28 -12.11 -6.12 -0.22
C ARG A 28 -10.80 -5.45 -0.58
N VAL A 29 -10.47 -4.35 0.10
CA VAL A 29 -9.34 -3.50 -0.29
C VAL A 29 -8.14 -3.71 0.63
N PHE A 30 -8.37 -3.98 1.91
CA PHE A 30 -7.30 -4.05 2.91
C PHE A 30 -7.16 -5.45 3.48
N THR A 31 -5.92 -5.81 3.81
CA THR A 31 -5.63 -7.06 4.50
C THR A 31 -6.05 -6.97 5.97
N PRO A 32 -6.27 -8.11 6.65
CA PRO A 32 -6.54 -8.09 8.08
C PRO A 32 -5.46 -7.37 8.90
N VAL A 33 -4.21 -7.51 8.51
CA VAL A 33 -3.09 -6.82 9.19
C VAL A 33 -3.23 -5.31 9.08
N GLU A 34 -3.59 -4.81 7.90
CA GLU A 34 -3.79 -3.37 7.68
C GLU A 34 -4.97 -2.83 8.47
N ILE A 35 -6.06 -3.58 8.52
CA ILE A 35 -7.25 -3.18 9.26
C ILE A 35 -6.93 -3.11 10.76
N GLU A 36 -6.30 -4.15 11.29
CA GLU A 36 -5.93 -4.21 12.70
C GLU A 36 -4.97 -3.09 13.09
N TYR A 37 -3.94 -2.85 12.27
CA TYR A 37 -3.00 -1.76 12.52
C TYR A 37 -3.71 -0.41 12.58
N SER A 38 -4.61 -0.15 11.64
CA SER A 38 -5.32 1.13 11.55
C SER A 38 -6.32 1.30 12.68
N ASN A 39 -7.00 0.23 13.10
CA ASN A 39 -7.95 0.26 14.21
C ASN A 39 -7.29 0.65 15.53
N GLY A 40 -6.01 0.35 15.71
CA GLY A 40 -5.26 0.73 16.89
C GLY A 40 -4.82 2.18 16.93
N LYS A 41 -5.14 2.95 15.88
CA LYS A 41 -4.68 4.34 15.74
C LYS A 41 -5.81 5.32 15.92
N LYS A 42 -5.51 6.48 16.54
CA LYS A 42 -6.47 7.56 16.74
C LYS A 42 -6.96 8.12 15.39
N ASN A 43 -6.06 8.22 14.42
CA ASN A 43 -6.34 8.75 13.08
C ASN A 43 -6.46 7.60 12.05
N LYS A 44 -7.30 6.65 12.38
CA LYS A 44 -7.53 5.41 11.62
C LYS A 44 -7.64 5.63 10.10
N TYR A 45 -8.46 6.59 9.67
CA TYR A 45 -8.70 6.80 8.24
C TYR A 45 -7.51 7.42 7.50
N GLN A 46 -6.67 8.17 8.19
CA GLN A 46 -5.41 8.64 7.60
C GLN A 46 -4.50 7.45 7.27
N HIS A 47 -4.40 6.49 8.19
CA HIS A 47 -3.59 5.28 7.97
C HIS A 47 -4.15 4.40 6.86
N LEU A 48 -5.47 4.22 6.82
CA LEU A 48 -6.11 3.47 5.74
C LEU A 48 -5.93 4.17 4.38
N ALA A 49 -6.08 5.49 4.35
CA ALA A 49 -5.89 6.26 3.12
C ALA A 49 -4.46 6.14 2.60
N ALA A 50 -3.46 6.20 3.48
CA ALA A 50 -2.06 6.04 3.07
C ALA A 50 -1.81 4.65 2.48
N ARG A 51 -2.41 3.61 3.04
CA ARG A 51 -2.30 2.25 2.53
C ARG A 51 -3.02 2.08 1.20
N PHE A 52 -4.18 2.69 1.06
CA PHE A 52 -4.89 2.72 -0.22
C PHE A 52 -4.04 3.38 -1.31
N ALA A 53 -3.47 4.54 -1.00
CA ALA A 53 -2.60 5.26 -1.94
C ALA A 53 -1.37 4.42 -2.31
N ALA A 54 -0.80 3.68 -1.35
CA ALA A 54 0.35 2.81 -1.62
C ALA A 54 0.00 1.69 -2.60
N LYS A 55 -1.19 1.10 -2.47
CA LYS A 55 -1.65 0.05 -3.40
C LYS A 55 -1.87 0.61 -4.80
N GLU A 56 -2.51 1.77 -4.91
CA GLU A 56 -2.70 2.45 -6.19
C GLU A 56 -1.35 2.82 -6.82
N ALA A 57 -0.42 3.34 -6.03
CA ALA A 57 0.92 3.68 -6.51
C ALA A 57 1.66 2.43 -7.01
N PHE A 58 1.50 1.30 -6.31
CA PHE A 58 2.06 0.02 -6.73
C PHE A 58 1.49 -0.41 -8.09
N PHE A 59 0.17 -0.32 -8.26
CA PHE A 59 -0.46 -0.66 -9.54
C PHE A 59 0.05 0.21 -10.69
N LYS A 60 0.24 1.51 -10.43
CA LYS A 60 0.83 2.42 -11.42
C LYS A 60 2.26 2.03 -11.77
N ALA A 61 3.07 1.71 -10.77
CA ALA A 61 4.46 1.29 -10.99
C ALA A 61 4.54 -0.04 -11.74
N LEU A 62 3.61 -0.97 -11.45
CA LEU A 62 3.55 -2.27 -12.09
C LEU A 62 2.98 -2.21 -13.51
N GLY A 63 2.13 -1.23 -13.77
CA GLY A 63 1.45 -1.08 -15.05
C GLY A 63 0.18 -1.90 -15.20
N LYS A 64 -0.27 -2.53 -14.13
CA LYS A 64 -1.52 -3.28 -14.11
C LYS A 64 -2.06 -3.41 -12.71
N LYS A 65 -3.36 -3.66 -12.60
CA LYS A 65 -4.03 -3.90 -11.33
C LYS A 65 -4.06 -5.40 -11.02
N ILE A 66 -3.80 -5.73 -9.75
CA ILE A 66 -3.97 -7.08 -9.23
C ILE A 66 -4.95 -7.02 -8.06
N ASN A 67 -5.24 -8.15 -7.42
CA ASN A 67 -6.15 -8.16 -6.27
C ASN A 67 -5.61 -7.28 -5.15
N TRP A 68 -6.49 -6.43 -4.61
CA TRP A 68 -6.15 -5.51 -3.53
C TRP A 68 -5.51 -6.20 -2.33
N THR A 69 -6.04 -7.36 -1.93
CA THR A 69 -5.57 -8.08 -0.74
C THR A 69 -4.32 -8.92 -0.99
N ASP A 70 -3.87 -9.01 -2.25
CA ASP A 70 -2.57 -9.60 -2.57
C ASP A 70 -1.43 -8.60 -2.40
N VAL A 71 -1.76 -7.34 -2.16
CA VAL A 71 -0.82 -6.24 -1.91
C VAL A 71 -1.04 -5.77 -0.48
N GLY A 72 -0.10 -6.06 0.41
CA GLY A 72 -0.19 -5.63 1.79
C GLY A 72 0.87 -4.63 2.16
N ILE A 73 0.56 -3.78 3.13
CA ILE A 73 1.52 -2.88 3.74
C ILE A 73 1.70 -3.33 5.18
N ILE A 74 2.92 -3.65 5.56
CA ILE A 74 3.29 -3.98 6.93
C ILE A 74 4.25 -2.92 7.45
N ASN A 75 4.32 -2.79 8.75
CA ASN A 75 5.23 -1.83 9.39
C ASN A 75 6.24 -2.57 10.25
N HIS A 76 7.51 -2.24 10.08
CA HIS A 76 8.56 -2.70 10.97
C HIS A 76 8.38 -2.06 12.36
N PRO A 77 9.02 -2.62 13.41
CA PRO A 77 8.98 -2.00 14.73
C PRO A 77 9.45 -0.55 14.74
N SER A 78 10.33 -0.17 13.79
CA SER A 78 10.78 1.21 13.60
C SER A 78 9.71 2.13 13.03
N GLY A 79 8.58 1.57 12.56
CA GLY A 79 7.53 2.31 11.87
C GLY A 79 7.68 2.35 10.36
N LYS A 80 8.82 1.92 9.83
CA LYS A 80 9.07 1.94 8.38
C LYS A 80 8.11 1.01 7.65
N PRO A 81 7.39 1.50 6.63
CA PRO A 81 6.49 0.64 5.85
C PRO A 81 7.26 -0.26 4.89
N GLU A 82 6.69 -1.42 4.66
CA GLU A 82 7.20 -2.39 3.69
C GLU A 82 6.01 -3.00 2.96
N MET A 83 6.16 -3.27 1.66
CA MET A 83 5.12 -3.91 0.87
C MET A 83 5.33 -5.42 0.85
N ASP A 84 4.27 -6.14 1.16
CA ASP A 84 4.22 -7.59 1.16
C ASP A 84 3.32 -8.02 0.01
N ILE A 85 3.92 -8.59 -1.03
CA ILE A 85 3.22 -8.96 -2.27
C ILE A 85 3.15 -10.47 -2.36
N LYS A 86 1.93 -11.01 -2.49
CA LYS A 86 1.74 -12.45 -2.72
C LYS A 86 2.32 -12.85 -4.07
N LYS A 87 3.01 -13.99 -4.10
CA LYS A 87 3.67 -14.53 -5.30
C LYS A 87 4.64 -13.53 -5.91
N ARG A 88 5.38 -12.85 -5.05
CA ARG A 88 6.33 -11.80 -5.44
C ARG A 88 7.30 -12.28 -6.52
N GLU A 89 7.77 -13.52 -6.45
CA GLU A 89 8.71 -14.11 -7.39
C GLU A 89 8.18 -14.23 -8.81
N SER A 90 6.85 -14.11 -9.01
CA SER A 90 6.24 -14.15 -10.34
C SER A 90 6.32 -12.81 -11.08
N PHE A 91 6.76 -11.75 -10.39
CA PHE A 91 6.85 -10.40 -10.97
C PHE A 91 8.27 -10.08 -11.41
N PRO A 92 8.44 -9.13 -12.35
CA PRO A 92 9.77 -8.82 -12.89
C PRO A 92 10.68 -8.03 -11.96
N PHE A 93 10.15 -7.42 -10.90
CA PHE A 93 10.96 -6.69 -9.92
C PHE A 93 11.43 -7.65 -8.82
N ASP A 94 12.55 -7.31 -8.20
CA ASP A 94 13.06 -8.03 -7.03
C ASP A 94 13.17 -7.15 -5.78
N ARG A 95 12.98 -5.83 -5.92
CA ARG A 95 12.92 -4.91 -4.79
C ARG A 95 11.78 -3.92 -4.96
N ILE A 96 11.13 -3.60 -3.84
CA ILE A 96 10.09 -2.58 -3.77
C ILE A 96 10.51 -1.57 -2.72
N HIS A 97 10.42 -0.30 -3.10
CA HIS A 97 10.63 0.80 -2.17
C HIS A 97 9.32 1.57 -2.06
N VAL A 98 8.88 1.84 -0.84
CA VAL A 98 7.62 2.56 -0.60
C VAL A 98 7.85 3.66 0.42
N SER A 99 7.24 4.80 0.17
CA SER A 99 7.21 5.91 1.11
C SER A 99 5.78 6.42 1.21
N LEU A 100 5.35 6.68 2.43
CA LEU A 100 4.00 7.16 2.74
C LEU A 100 4.09 8.48 3.50
N SER A 101 3.15 9.36 3.22
CA SER A 101 2.99 10.59 3.99
C SER A 101 1.51 10.92 4.07
N HIS A 102 1.08 11.46 5.21
CA HIS A 102 -0.31 11.88 5.33
C HIS A 102 -0.45 13.10 6.22
N LEU A 103 -1.43 13.88 5.89
CA LEU A 103 -1.93 14.99 6.68
C LEU A 103 -3.36 14.64 7.09
N GLN A 104 -4.04 15.58 7.76
CA GLN A 104 -5.42 15.36 8.17
C GLN A 104 -6.33 15.04 6.98
N ASP A 105 -6.18 15.73 5.85
CA ASP A 105 -7.10 15.65 4.72
C ASP A 105 -6.58 14.81 3.55
N TYR A 106 -5.29 14.56 3.45
CA TYR A 106 -4.69 13.87 2.31
C TYR A 106 -3.66 12.84 2.73
N ALA A 107 -3.56 11.78 1.95
CA ALA A 107 -2.48 10.81 2.04
C ALA A 107 -1.83 10.66 0.68
N VAL A 108 -0.52 10.46 0.69
CA VAL A 108 0.27 10.28 -0.54
C VAL A 108 1.19 9.08 -0.35
N ALA A 109 1.40 8.34 -1.44
CA ALA A 109 2.33 7.22 -1.46
C ALA A 109 3.16 7.27 -2.73
N HIS A 110 4.40 6.83 -2.60
CA HIS A 110 5.32 6.71 -3.72
C HIS A 110 5.93 5.31 -3.70
N VAL A 111 5.90 4.62 -4.83
CA VAL A 111 6.42 3.26 -4.98
C VAL A 111 7.45 3.25 -6.10
N VAL A 112 8.57 2.58 -5.83
CA VAL A 112 9.62 2.35 -6.82
C VAL A 112 9.85 0.85 -6.91
N LEU A 113 9.76 0.30 -8.12
CA LEU A 113 10.06 -1.10 -8.39
C LEU A 113 11.44 -1.18 -9.05
N GLU A 114 12.27 -2.03 -8.50
CA GLU A 114 13.65 -2.16 -8.95
C GLU A 114 13.96 -3.60 -9.31
N LYS A 115 14.77 -3.77 -10.34
CA LYS A 115 15.34 -5.06 -10.71
C LYS A 115 16.86 -4.97 -10.58
N THR A 116 17.38 -5.63 -9.55
CA THR A 116 18.83 -5.60 -9.26
C THR A 116 19.57 -6.74 -9.96
N GLY A 117 18.86 -7.76 -10.43
CA GLY A 117 19.45 -8.97 -10.95
C GLY A 117 19.83 -9.98 -9.85
N LYS A 118 19.61 -9.60 -8.58
CA LYS A 118 19.85 -10.47 -7.44
C LYS A 118 18.56 -10.61 -6.65
N ARG A 119 18.00 -11.80 -6.63
CA ARG A 119 16.84 -12.04 -5.80
C ARG A 119 17.24 -12.11 -4.34
N ALA A 120 16.39 -11.57 -3.48
CA ALA A 120 16.58 -11.68 -2.05
C ALA A 120 16.58 -13.16 -1.68
N ARG A 121 17.55 -13.57 -0.86
CA ARG A 121 17.58 -14.93 -0.35
C ARG A 121 16.48 -15.08 0.71
N ALA A 122 15.79 -16.18 0.62
CA ALA A 122 14.80 -16.51 1.63
C ALA A 122 15.45 -16.73 2.98
#